data_1bd7989f96bf89bc684407661f84295b
#
_entry.id   1bd7989f96bf89bc684407661f84295b
#
_cell.length_a   1.000
_cell.length_b   1.000
_cell.length_c   1.000
_cell.angle_alpha   90.00
_cell.angle_beta   90.00
_cell.angle_gamma   90.00
#
_symmetry.space_group_name_H-M   'P 1'
#
loop_
_entity.id
_entity.type
_entity.pdbx_description
1 polymer ?
#
loop_
_entity_poly.entity_id
_entity_poly.type
_entity_poly.pdbx_seq_one_letter_code
_entity_poly.pdbx_strand_id
1 'polypeptide(L)'
;MGNKKIKAGHFYLDKIPTVEENVILHKGLFEYTIPKWQEKYKENISFINIDCDLYSSTKTVLEYLNKQIVRNTIIRFDDLLPSPIRPYPNWMEGEWKALSEWVRKFDRDIIPISRSWKQGCTILIKK
;
A
#
# COMPACT_ATOMS: atom_id res chain seq x y z
N MET A 1 -26.42 14.24 -5.43
CA MET A 1 -25.03 14.75 -5.57
C MET A 1 -24.27 13.79 -6.46
N GLY A 2 -23.92 14.23 -7.68
CA GLY A 2 -23.28 13.36 -8.67
C GLY A 2 -21.89 12.93 -8.25
N ASN A 3 -21.59 11.64 -8.35
CA ASN A 3 -20.24 11.08 -8.24
C ASN A 3 -19.36 11.76 -9.30
N LYS A 4 -18.55 12.73 -8.90
CA LYS A 4 -17.48 13.22 -9.76
C LYS A 4 -16.49 12.06 -9.96
N LYS A 5 -16.56 11.41 -11.13
CA LYS A 5 -15.56 10.43 -11.52
C LYS A 5 -14.20 11.14 -11.51
N ILE A 6 -13.28 10.65 -10.68
CA ILE A 6 -11.88 11.09 -10.69
C ILE A 6 -11.32 10.70 -12.06
N LYS A 7 -10.86 11.69 -12.84
CA LYS A 7 -10.28 11.46 -14.16
C LYS A 7 -8.84 11.00 -14.03
N ALA A 8 -8.37 10.22 -15.01
CA ALA A 8 -6.94 9.89 -15.12
C ALA A 8 -6.11 11.18 -15.10
N GLY A 9 -5.02 11.19 -14.33
CA GLY A 9 -4.17 12.37 -14.15
C GLY A 9 -4.66 13.40 -13.12
N HIS A 10 -5.73 13.11 -12.38
CA HIS A 10 -6.26 14.04 -11.36
C HIS A 10 -5.22 14.45 -10.30
N PHE A 11 -4.30 13.57 -9.97
CA PHE A 11 -3.21 13.78 -9.01
C PHE A 11 -1.87 14.10 -9.67
N TYR A 12 -1.88 14.42 -10.98
CA TYR A 12 -0.65 14.77 -11.70
C TYR A 12 -0.02 16.03 -11.09
N LEU A 13 1.31 15.98 -10.93
CA LEU A 13 2.12 17.09 -10.49
C LEU A 13 3.13 17.45 -11.58
N ASP A 14 3.20 18.74 -11.95
CA ASP A 14 4.16 19.24 -12.93
C ASP A 14 5.62 19.10 -12.49
N LYS A 15 5.83 19.18 -11.18
CA LYS A 15 7.17 19.12 -10.56
C LYS A 15 7.17 18.16 -9.39
N ILE A 16 8.34 17.56 -9.14
CA ILE A 16 8.57 16.79 -7.92
C ILE A 16 8.50 17.77 -6.75
N PRO A 17 7.67 17.51 -5.71
CA PRO A 17 7.56 18.39 -4.57
C PRO A 17 8.87 18.45 -3.77
N THR A 18 9.13 19.59 -3.14
CA THR A 18 10.17 19.70 -2.12
C THR A 18 9.72 18.96 -0.86
N VAL A 19 10.61 18.18 -0.28
CA VAL A 19 10.35 17.39 0.93
C VAL A 19 11.43 17.65 1.98
N GLU A 20 11.19 17.24 3.21
CA GLU A 20 12.14 17.33 4.32
C GLU A 20 13.38 16.45 4.08
N GLU A 21 14.49 16.77 4.76
CA GLU A 21 15.80 16.10 4.57
C GLU A 21 15.76 14.59 4.80
N ASN A 22 14.90 14.11 5.69
CA ASN A 22 14.72 12.70 5.99
C ASN A 22 13.80 11.97 5.03
N VAL A 23 13.27 12.64 3.99
CA VAL A 23 12.37 12.06 2.99
C VAL A 23 13.09 11.90 1.66
N ILE A 24 12.99 10.72 1.07
CA ILE A 24 13.55 10.42 -0.25
C ILE A 24 12.41 10.07 -1.21
N LEU A 25 12.30 10.80 -2.31
CA LEU A 25 11.31 10.55 -3.35
C LEU A 25 11.90 9.69 -4.46
N HIS A 26 11.21 8.61 -4.80
CA HIS A 26 11.53 7.73 -5.91
C HIS A 26 10.45 7.85 -7.00
N LYS A 27 10.70 8.69 -8.01
CA LYS A 27 9.77 8.88 -9.13
C LYS A 27 9.83 7.69 -10.08
N GLY A 28 8.68 7.07 -10.35
CA GLY A 28 8.53 5.98 -11.31
C GLY A 28 7.53 4.93 -10.86
N LEU A 29 7.34 3.90 -11.67
CA LEU A 29 6.51 2.76 -11.32
C LEU A 29 7.21 1.90 -10.26
N PHE A 30 6.46 1.30 -9.37
CA PHE A 30 6.97 0.50 -8.25
C PHE A 30 7.86 -0.66 -8.72
N GLU A 31 7.50 -1.30 -9.83
CA GLU A 31 8.29 -2.40 -10.42
C GLU A 31 9.72 -2.02 -10.81
N TYR A 32 9.99 -0.73 -11.04
CA TYR A 32 11.33 -0.22 -11.33
C TYR A 32 11.99 0.47 -10.13
N THR A 33 11.21 1.13 -9.30
CA THR A 33 11.75 1.94 -8.19
C THR A 33 12.07 1.10 -6.97
N ILE A 34 11.24 0.11 -6.63
CA ILE A 34 11.47 -0.74 -5.46
C ILE A 34 12.76 -1.57 -5.58
N PRO A 35 13.05 -2.28 -6.69
CA PRO A 35 14.32 -2.99 -6.82
C PRO A 35 15.54 -2.10 -6.66
N LYS A 36 15.54 -0.92 -7.27
CA LYS A 36 16.63 0.06 -7.11
C LYS A 36 16.79 0.54 -5.67
N TRP A 37 15.68 0.78 -4.98
CA TRP A 37 15.69 1.13 -3.57
C TRP A 37 16.28 -0.02 -2.74
N GLN A 38 15.90 -1.26 -3.03
CA GLN A 38 16.39 -2.46 -2.36
C GLN A 38 17.89 -2.74 -2.60
N GLU A 39 18.47 -2.28 -3.70
CA GLU A 39 19.92 -2.37 -3.91
C GLU A 39 20.70 -1.60 -2.82
N LYS A 40 20.16 -0.46 -2.41
CA LYS A 40 20.78 0.43 -1.43
C LYS A 40 20.37 0.14 0.01
N TYR A 41 19.10 -0.19 0.24
CA TYR A 41 18.51 -0.37 1.57
C TYR A 41 18.14 -1.83 1.79
N LYS A 42 18.85 -2.49 2.69
CA LYS A 42 18.71 -3.93 2.99
C LYS A 42 18.01 -4.21 4.31
N GLU A 43 17.75 -3.17 5.08
CA GLU A 43 17.19 -3.26 6.42
C GLU A 43 15.74 -3.75 6.38
N ASN A 44 15.31 -4.33 7.49
CA ASN A 44 13.91 -4.70 7.70
C ASN A 44 13.04 -3.45 7.79
N ILE A 45 11.84 -3.53 7.27
CA ILE A 45 10.88 -2.43 7.26
C ILE A 45 10.07 -2.45 8.56
N SER A 46 10.02 -1.31 9.24
CA SER A 46 9.19 -1.15 10.44
C SER A 46 7.75 -0.77 10.11
N PHE A 47 7.57 0.09 9.10
CA PHE A 47 6.26 0.62 8.72
C PHE A 47 6.15 0.83 7.21
N ILE A 48 4.98 0.48 6.66
CA ILE A 48 4.60 0.77 5.27
C ILE A 48 3.22 1.46 5.28
N ASN A 49 3.09 2.56 4.55
CA ASN A 49 1.79 3.11 4.18
C ASN A 49 1.51 2.79 2.72
N ILE A 50 0.47 2.02 2.45
CA ILE A 50 -0.01 1.67 1.11
C ILE A 50 -1.23 2.55 0.84
N ASP A 51 -1.12 3.38 -0.19
CA ASP A 51 -2.13 4.34 -0.64
C ASP A 51 -1.98 4.46 -2.16
N CYS A 52 -2.26 3.37 -2.84
CA CYS A 52 -2.04 3.25 -4.29
C CYS A 52 -3.25 2.70 -5.05
N ASP A 53 -4.39 2.55 -4.38
CA ASP A 53 -5.73 2.21 -4.90
C ASP A 53 -5.79 0.88 -5.68
N LEU A 54 -4.79 0.61 -6.52
CA LEU A 54 -4.83 -0.46 -7.51
C LEU A 54 -4.30 -1.78 -6.97
N TYR A 55 -5.01 -2.86 -7.28
CA TYR A 55 -4.55 -4.23 -7.02
C TYR A 55 -3.13 -4.49 -7.51
N SER A 56 -2.82 -4.13 -8.77
CA SER A 56 -1.50 -4.36 -9.37
C SER A 56 -0.38 -3.64 -8.62
N SER A 57 -0.61 -2.40 -8.23
CA SER A 57 0.34 -1.59 -7.48
C SER A 57 0.60 -2.17 -6.09
N THR A 58 -0.46 -2.48 -5.35
CA THR A 58 -0.38 -3.09 -4.02
C THR A 58 0.33 -4.45 -4.06
N LYS A 59 -0.03 -5.28 -5.05
CA LYS A 59 0.62 -6.58 -5.27
C LYS A 59 2.12 -6.43 -5.49
N THR A 60 2.53 -5.52 -6.36
CA THR A 60 3.95 -5.25 -6.63
C THR A 60 4.69 -4.83 -5.36
N VAL A 61 4.12 -3.91 -4.58
CA VAL A 61 4.72 -3.46 -3.31
C VAL A 61 4.91 -4.63 -2.34
N LEU A 62 3.85 -5.40 -2.08
CA LEU A 62 3.89 -6.50 -1.11
C LEU A 62 4.83 -7.64 -1.55
N GLU A 63 4.83 -8.00 -2.83
CA GLU A 63 5.67 -9.09 -3.33
C GLU A 63 7.16 -8.71 -3.35
N TYR A 64 7.48 -7.50 -3.80
CA TYR A 64 8.88 -7.06 -3.88
C TYR A 64 9.49 -6.83 -2.49
N LEU A 65 8.72 -6.25 -1.58
CA LEU A 65 9.17 -5.99 -0.22
C LEU A 65 9.04 -7.20 0.72
N ASN A 66 8.52 -8.33 0.23
CA ASN A 66 8.19 -9.49 1.06
C ASN A 66 9.31 -9.95 2.00
N LYS A 67 10.58 -9.91 1.54
CA LYS A 67 11.74 -10.32 2.36
C LYS A 67 12.08 -9.34 3.47
N GLN A 68 11.75 -8.07 3.29
CA GLN A 68 12.01 -7.00 4.25
C GLN A 68 10.82 -6.73 5.18
N ILE A 69 9.64 -7.25 4.81
CA ILE A 69 8.46 -7.31 5.68
C ILE A 69 8.66 -8.49 6.63
N VAL A 70 8.89 -8.19 7.89
CA VAL A 70 9.21 -9.18 8.93
C VAL A 70 8.24 -9.09 10.09
N ARG A 71 8.37 -9.99 11.07
CA ARG A 71 7.61 -9.91 12.31
C ARG A 71 7.73 -8.51 12.93
N ASN A 72 6.60 -7.97 13.36
CA ASN A 72 6.40 -6.62 13.90
C ASN A 72 6.44 -5.48 12.87
N THR A 73 6.59 -5.75 11.57
CA THR A 73 6.28 -4.74 10.55
C THR A 73 4.80 -4.35 10.65
N ILE A 74 4.53 -3.06 10.61
CA ILE A 74 3.17 -2.51 10.56
C ILE A 74 2.89 -2.06 9.13
N ILE A 75 1.74 -2.46 8.58
CA ILE A 75 1.31 -2.01 7.25
C ILE A 75 -0.05 -1.33 7.40
N ARG A 76 -0.13 -0.08 6.99
CA ARG A 76 -1.37 0.66 6.86
C ARG A 76 -1.82 0.66 5.40
N PHE A 77 -3.07 0.32 5.19
CA PHE A 77 -3.75 0.41 3.89
C PHE A 77 -4.79 1.53 3.93
N ASP A 78 -4.90 2.32 2.88
CA ASP A 78 -5.90 3.39 2.81
C ASP A 78 -7.25 2.90 2.29
N ASP A 79 -7.27 1.96 1.35
CA ASP A 79 -8.47 1.49 0.66
C ASP A 79 -8.72 -0.04 0.81
N LEU A 80 -8.46 -0.60 1.99
CA LEU A 80 -8.54 -2.05 2.20
C LEU A 80 -9.97 -2.59 2.34
N LEU A 81 -10.87 -1.83 2.99
CA LEU A 81 -12.16 -2.33 3.47
C LEU A 81 -13.33 -1.52 2.88
N PRO A 82 -14.56 -2.08 2.90
CA PRO A 82 -15.72 -1.31 2.51
C PRO A 82 -15.95 -0.14 3.46
N SER A 83 -16.35 1.00 2.90
CA SER A 83 -16.67 2.19 3.67
C SER A 83 -18.17 2.23 4.01
N PRO A 84 -18.54 2.53 5.26
CA PRO A 84 -19.96 2.74 5.62
C PRO A 84 -20.53 4.04 5.07
N ILE A 85 -19.67 4.96 4.62
CA ILE A 85 -20.06 6.31 4.19
C ILE A 85 -19.79 6.59 2.71
N ARG A 86 -19.04 5.73 2.05
CA ARG A 86 -18.71 5.82 0.62
C ARG A 86 -18.99 4.49 -0.07
N PRO A 87 -19.72 4.48 -1.18
CA PRO A 87 -19.83 3.27 -2.00
C PRO A 87 -18.46 2.84 -2.51
N TYR A 88 -18.05 1.63 -2.18
CA TYR A 88 -16.85 0.98 -2.71
C TYR A 88 -17.20 -0.46 -3.09
N PRO A 89 -18.03 -0.64 -4.14
CA PRO A 89 -18.63 -1.95 -4.43
C PRO A 89 -17.60 -3.04 -4.75
N ASN A 90 -16.45 -2.67 -5.33
CA ASN A 90 -15.42 -3.60 -5.76
C ASN A 90 -14.20 -3.61 -4.82
N TRP A 91 -14.38 -3.28 -3.55
CA TRP A 91 -13.27 -3.22 -2.58
C TRP A 91 -12.46 -4.51 -2.49
N MET A 92 -13.10 -5.67 -2.70
CA MET A 92 -12.41 -6.97 -2.71
C MET A 92 -11.50 -7.20 -3.92
N GLU A 93 -11.58 -6.38 -4.97
CA GLU A 93 -10.75 -6.50 -6.17
C GLU A 93 -9.52 -5.57 -6.16
N GLY A 94 -9.40 -4.73 -5.15
CA GLY A 94 -8.30 -3.78 -4.96
C GLY A 94 -7.20 -4.28 -4.01
N GLU A 95 -6.86 -3.45 -3.03
CA GLU A 95 -5.83 -3.74 -2.02
C GLU A 95 -6.12 -5.01 -1.21
N TRP A 96 -7.40 -5.30 -0.91
CA TRP A 96 -7.82 -6.52 -0.23
C TRP A 96 -7.41 -7.79 -0.99
N LYS A 97 -7.61 -7.83 -2.30
CA LYS A 97 -7.22 -8.97 -3.12
C LYS A 97 -5.71 -9.20 -3.08
N ALA A 98 -4.94 -8.12 -3.25
CA ALA A 98 -3.49 -8.18 -3.22
C ALA A 98 -2.97 -8.67 -1.87
N LEU A 99 -3.51 -8.16 -0.76
CA LEU A 99 -3.17 -8.62 0.59
C LEU A 99 -3.53 -10.10 0.79
N SER A 100 -4.74 -10.49 0.41
CA SER A 100 -5.22 -11.87 0.58
C SER A 100 -4.38 -12.89 -0.21
N GLU A 101 -3.99 -12.55 -1.42
CA GLU A 101 -3.11 -13.38 -2.25
C GLU A 101 -1.69 -13.45 -1.65
N TRP A 102 -1.15 -12.32 -1.20
CA TRP A 102 0.18 -12.25 -0.59
C TRP A 102 0.26 -13.05 0.71
N VAL A 103 -0.74 -12.93 1.58
CA VAL A 103 -0.83 -13.70 2.83
C VAL A 103 -0.81 -15.20 2.55
N ARG A 104 -1.60 -15.67 1.59
CA ARG A 104 -1.63 -17.10 1.20
C ARG A 104 -0.34 -17.56 0.52
N LYS A 105 0.20 -16.75 -0.41
CA LYS A 105 1.39 -17.10 -1.20
C LYS A 105 2.63 -17.27 -0.33
N PHE A 106 2.77 -16.42 0.69
CA PHE A 106 3.96 -16.38 1.54
C PHE A 106 3.73 -16.90 2.96
N ASP A 107 2.60 -17.55 3.20
CA ASP A 107 2.22 -18.12 4.51
C ASP A 107 2.39 -17.11 5.64
N ARG A 108 1.81 -15.92 5.45
CA ARG A 108 1.92 -14.81 6.41
C ARG A 108 0.82 -14.90 7.47
N ASP A 109 1.19 -14.59 8.70
CA ASP A 109 0.27 -14.40 9.82
C ASP A 109 0.15 -12.91 10.13
N ILE A 110 -1.08 -12.39 10.10
CA ILE A 110 -1.37 -10.97 10.27
C ILE A 110 -2.46 -10.74 11.31
N ILE A 111 -2.37 -9.62 12.05
CA ILE A 111 -3.40 -9.18 12.99
C ILE A 111 -3.86 -7.77 12.59
N PRO A 112 -5.16 -7.54 12.36
CA PRO A 112 -5.72 -6.20 12.27
C PRO A 112 -5.58 -5.50 13.63
N ILE A 113 -4.98 -4.33 13.65
CA ILE A 113 -4.77 -3.55 14.88
C ILE A 113 -5.56 -2.26 14.93
N SER A 114 -5.97 -1.73 13.79
CA SER A 114 -6.88 -0.60 13.74
C SER A 114 -7.66 -0.55 12.43
N ARG A 115 -8.81 0.12 12.47
CA ARG A 115 -9.65 0.39 11.29
C ARG A 115 -10.05 1.86 11.30
N SER A 116 -9.93 2.54 10.17
CA SER A 116 -10.51 3.86 10.00
C SER A 116 -12.02 3.74 9.75
N TRP A 117 -12.75 4.79 10.06
CA TRP A 117 -14.18 4.88 9.76
C TRP A 117 -14.48 4.99 8.24
N LYS A 118 -13.45 5.25 7.42
CA LYS A 118 -13.54 5.25 5.96
C LYS A 118 -13.30 3.82 5.43
N GLN A 119 -12.11 3.55 4.90
CA GLN A 119 -11.75 2.34 4.17
C GLN A 119 -10.43 1.74 4.68
N GLY A 120 -9.67 2.53 5.42
CA GLY A 120 -8.33 2.17 5.86
C GLY A 120 -8.32 1.12 6.97
N CYS A 121 -7.27 0.31 6.96
CA CYS A 121 -6.98 -0.67 7.99
C CYS A 121 -5.48 -0.76 8.21
N THR A 122 -5.08 -0.96 9.45
CA THR A 122 -3.69 -1.19 9.82
C THR A 122 -3.54 -2.61 10.33
N ILE A 123 -2.53 -3.31 9.85
CA ILE A 123 -2.21 -4.67 10.25
C ILE A 123 -0.82 -4.75 10.87
N LEU A 124 -0.63 -5.70 11.76
CA LEU A 124 0.66 -6.10 12.32
C LEU A 124 1.05 -7.47 11.76
N ILE A 125 2.28 -7.59 11.30
CA ILE A 125 2.84 -8.86 10.83
C ILE A 125 3.32 -9.67 12.03
N LYS A 126 2.83 -10.91 12.15
CA LYS A 126 3.22 -11.87 13.19
C LYS A 126 4.24 -12.90 12.69
N LYS A 127 4.12 -13.23 11.40
CA LYS A 127 5.02 -14.16 10.70
C LYS A 127 5.26 -13.70 9.27
#